data_cf1496fc7bac4c080a55262adf2d7a1d
#
_entry.id   cf1496fc7bac4c080a55262adf2d7a1d
#
_cell.length_a   1.000
_cell.length_b   1.000
_cell.length_c   1.000
_cell.angle_alpha   90.00
_cell.angle_beta   90.00
_cell.angle_gamma   90.00
#
_symmetry.space_group_name_H-M   'P 1'
#
loop_
_entity.id
_entity.type
_entity.pdbx_description
1 polymer ?
#
loop_
_entity_poly.entity_id
_entity_poly.type
_entity_poly.pdbx_seq_one_letter_code
_entity_poly.pdbx_strand_id
1 'polypeptide(L)'
;MTAIQSTTARSQQPFRTEGLLRRARIGDLGLESGAVLPDVELAYETWGELDDRASNAVLVPHALTGDTHVTRGRVAEDATSFDRVSAEAPGWWDGLVGPGRAIDTDRFFVVAINMLGGCYGSTGPSTLIPEGSPRAGLPWGSEFLSLI
;
A
#
# COMPACT_ATOMS: atom_id res chain seq x y z
N MET A 1 -2.01 31.05 -41.04
CA MET A 1 -2.35 29.75 -40.40
C MET A 1 -1.56 29.64 -39.11
N THR A 2 -2.19 29.97 -38.00
CA THR A 2 -1.54 30.04 -36.68
C THR A 2 -1.85 28.73 -35.95
N ALA A 3 -0.81 27.95 -35.70
CA ALA A 3 -0.95 26.70 -34.95
C ALA A 3 -1.20 27.02 -33.48
N ILE A 4 -2.35 26.60 -32.98
CA ILE A 4 -2.71 26.65 -31.57
C ILE A 4 -1.97 25.49 -30.88
N GLN A 5 -0.91 25.84 -30.13
CA GLN A 5 -0.29 24.88 -29.20
C GLN A 5 -1.23 24.71 -28.00
N SER A 6 -1.92 23.59 -27.96
CA SER A 6 -2.66 23.13 -26.78
C SER A 6 -1.64 22.65 -25.74
N THR A 7 -1.22 23.54 -24.85
CA THR A 7 -0.49 23.17 -23.64
C THR A 7 -1.53 22.60 -22.67
N THR A 8 -1.68 21.31 -22.66
CA THR A 8 -2.46 20.62 -21.62
C THR A 8 -1.70 20.82 -20.32
N ALA A 9 -2.19 21.74 -19.49
CA ALA A 9 -1.69 21.91 -18.13
C ALA A 9 -1.90 20.60 -17.39
N ARG A 10 -0.83 19.88 -17.14
CA ARG A 10 -0.79 18.74 -16.23
C ARG A 10 -1.33 19.26 -14.90
N SER A 11 -2.49 18.79 -14.47
CA SER A 11 -3.02 19.10 -13.14
C SER A 11 -1.98 18.61 -12.14
N GLN A 12 -1.23 19.53 -11.55
CA GLN A 12 -0.28 19.22 -10.49
C GLN A 12 -1.10 18.77 -9.29
N GLN A 13 -1.35 17.47 -9.19
CA GLN A 13 -1.79 16.92 -7.91
C GLN A 13 -0.68 17.19 -6.91
N PRO A 14 -1.00 17.70 -5.71
CA PRO A 14 0.02 17.95 -4.72
C PRO A 14 0.77 16.64 -4.44
N PHE A 15 2.09 16.72 -4.42
CA PHE A 15 2.97 15.62 -4.07
C PHE A 15 2.51 15.03 -2.73
N ARG A 16 2.32 13.73 -2.68
CA ARG A 16 1.91 13.03 -1.46
C ARG A 16 3.12 12.45 -0.76
N THR A 17 3.17 12.59 0.56
CA THR A 17 4.21 11.93 1.37
C THR A 17 4.24 10.43 1.05
N GLU A 18 5.43 9.95 0.69
CA GLU A 18 5.74 8.53 0.45
C GLU A 18 5.97 7.80 1.76
N GLY A 19 5.91 6.47 1.75
CA GLY A 19 6.20 5.66 2.95
C GLY A 19 5.21 5.86 4.10
N LEU A 20 3.96 6.24 3.78
CA LEU A 20 2.86 6.29 4.74
C LEU A 20 1.93 5.10 4.55
N LEU A 21 1.62 4.44 5.65
CA LEU A 21 0.68 3.33 5.66
C LEU A 21 -0.72 3.78 5.23
N ARG A 22 -1.25 3.11 4.22
CA ARG A 22 -2.59 3.31 3.67
C ARG A 22 -3.33 1.99 3.62
N ARG A 23 -4.64 2.04 3.40
CA ARG A 23 -5.48 0.86 3.27
C ARG A 23 -6.31 0.95 1.99
N ALA A 24 -6.42 -0.18 1.30
CA ALA A 24 -7.28 -0.35 0.15
C ALA A 24 -8.34 -1.41 0.48
N ARG A 25 -9.61 -1.05 0.32
CA ARG A 25 -10.72 -2.02 0.43
C ARG A 25 -10.79 -2.82 -0.87
N ILE A 26 -10.62 -4.11 -0.75
CA ILE A 26 -10.73 -5.06 -1.86
C ILE A 26 -12.18 -5.57 -1.97
N GLY A 27 -12.93 -5.54 -0.86
CA GLY A 27 -14.26 -6.14 -0.77
C GLY A 27 -14.20 -7.63 -0.47
N ASP A 28 -15.23 -8.35 -0.86
CA ASP A 28 -15.34 -9.78 -0.61
C ASP A 28 -14.37 -10.57 -1.51
N LEU A 29 -13.59 -11.46 -0.91
CA LEU A 29 -12.64 -12.31 -1.59
C LEU A 29 -13.13 -13.77 -1.61
N GLY A 30 -13.43 -14.29 -2.81
CA GLY A 30 -13.71 -15.73 -3.00
C GLY A 30 -12.44 -16.55 -2.85
N LEU A 31 -12.48 -17.58 -2.03
CA LEU A 31 -11.36 -18.48 -1.75
C LEU A 31 -11.46 -19.77 -2.58
N GLU A 32 -10.35 -20.46 -2.79
CA GLU A 32 -10.33 -21.75 -3.53
C GLU A 32 -11.19 -22.83 -2.86
N SER A 33 -11.37 -22.78 -1.56
CA SER A 33 -12.27 -23.63 -0.80
C SER A 33 -13.76 -23.44 -1.11
N GLY A 34 -14.12 -22.39 -1.85
CA GLY A 34 -15.49 -21.94 -2.10
C GLY A 34 -16.06 -21.05 -0.97
N ALA A 35 -15.31 -20.82 0.10
CA ALA A 35 -15.67 -19.85 1.12
C ALA A 35 -15.45 -18.41 0.62
N VAL A 36 -16.07 -17.44 1.30
CA VAL A 36 -15.87 -16.01 1.04
C VAL A 36 -15.32 -15.37 2.29
N LEU A 37 -14.19 -14.66 2.14
CA LEU A 37 -13.66 -13.78 3.17
C LEU A 37 -14.22 -12.38 2.94
N PRO A 38 -15.13 -11.91 3.81
CA PRO A 38 -15.82 -10.66 3.59
C PRO A 38 -14.95 -9.44 3.93
N ASP A 39 -15.22 -8.33 3.24
CA ASP A 39 -14.70 -6.99 3.53
C ASP A 39 -13.18 -6.92 3.71
N VAL A 40 -12.46 -7.54 2.78
CA VAL A 40 -10.99 -7.59 2.81
C VAL A 40 -10.39 -6.20 2.60
N GLU A 41 -9.47 -5.82 3.48
CA GLU A 41 -8.60 -4.66 3.34
C GLU A 41 -7.14 -5.09 3.26
N LEU A 42 -6.36 -4.42 2.39
CA LEU A 42 -4.92 -4.57 2.34
C LEU A 42 -4.24 -3.26 2.75
N ALA A 43 -3.31 -3.36 3.68
CA ALA A 43 -2.43 -2.26 4.02
C ALA A 43 -1.28 -2.17 3.02
N TYR A 44 -0.89 -0.95 2.66
CA TYR A 44 0.18 -0.71 1.68
C TYR A 44 0.86 0.63 1.89
N GLU A 45 2.05 0.75 1.37
CA GLU A 45 2.79 2.01 1.24
C GLU A 45 3.25 2.18 -0.21
N THR A 46 3.54 3.43 -0.61
CA THR A 46 3.94 3.75 -1.98
C THR A 46 5.08 4.74 -2.02
N TRP A 47 5.91 4.64 -3.08
CA TRP A 47 6.98 5.56 -3.44
C TRP A 47 6.98 5.81 -4.93
N GLY A 48 7.38 7.02 -5.34
CA GLY A 48 7.37 7.44 -6.74
C GLY A 48 5.98 7.81 -7.26
N GLU A 49 5.89 8.05 -8.54
CA GLU A 49 4.65 8.43 -9.23
C GLU A 49 4.24 7.37 -10.25
N LEU A 50 2.96 6.99 -10.23
CA LEU A 50 2.38 6.11 -11.25
C LEU A 50 2.20 6.91 -12.55
N ASP A 51 2.66 6.37 -13.66
CA ASP A 51 2.48 6.99 -14.97
C ASP A 51 1.01 6.88 -15.45
N ASP A 52 0.65 7.70 -16.44
CA ASP A 52 -0.73 7.76 -16.98
C ASP A 52 -1.20 6.43 -17.59
N ARG A 53 -0.29 5.52 -17.89
CA ARG A 53 -0.56 4.18 -18.46
C ARG A 53 -0.50 3.08 -17.41
N ALA A 54 -0.18 3.42 -16.16
CA ALA A 54 0.08 2.47 -15.09
C ALA A 54 1.12 1.39 -15.48
N SER A 55 2.13 1.77 -16.27
CA SER A 55 3.10 0.84 -16.85
C SER A 55 4.41 0.76 -16.08
N ASN A 56 4.61 1.62 -15.07
CA ASN A 56 5.82 1.71 -14.27
C ASN A 56 5.66 1.20 -12.82
N ALA A 57 4.61 0.44 -12.53
CA ALA A 57 4.37 -0.10 -11.20
C ALA A 57 5.29 -1.29 -10.88
N VAL A 58 5.86 -1.30 -9.68
CA VAL A 58 6.65 -2.40 -9.12
C VAL A 58 6.02 -2.82 -7.79
N LEU A 59 5.56 -4.07 -7.72
CA LEU A 59 5.01 -4.64 -6.50
C LEU A 59 6.11 -5.31 -5.69
N VAL A 60 6.21 -4.92 -4.42
CA VAL A 60 7.21 -5.44 -3.47
C VAL A 60 6.50 -6.10 -2.29
N PRO A 61 6.29 -7.42 -2.32
CA PRO A 61 5.79 -8.15 -1.16
C PRO A 61 6.92 -8.39 -0.15
N HIS A 62 6.60 -8.28 1.14
CA HIS A 62 7.55 -8.54 2.21
C HIS A 62 7.75 -10.04 2.48
N ALA A 63 8.83 -10.38 3.19
CA ALA A 63 9.05 -11.72 3.73
C ALA A 63 8.11 -11.98 4.93
N LEU A 64 8.08 -13.24 5.42
CA LEU A 64 7.13 -13.72 6.43
C LEU A 64 6.93 -12.80 7.65
N THR A 65 7.99 -12.14 8.12
CA THR A 65 7.96 -11.26 9.30
C THR A 65 8.11 -9.77 8.97
N GLY A 66 8.04 -9.41 7.70
CA GLY A 66 8.19 -8.02 7.26
C GLY A 66 6.89 -7.23 7.32
N ASP A 67 7.02 -5.96 7.01
CA ASP A 67 5.95 -4.98 6.91
C ASP A 67 5.97 -4.26 5.56
N THR A 68 5.17 -3.21 5.41
CA THR A 68 5.09 -2.40 4.20
C THR A 68 6.23 -1.41 4.04
N HIS A 69 7.00 -1.13 5.10
CA HIS A 69 7.98 -0.04 5.11
C HIS A 69 9.32 -0.44 4.49
N VAL A 70 9.40 -0.34 3.16
CA VAL A 70 10.55 -0.80 2.36
C VAL A 70 11.75 0.15 2.45
N THR A 71 11.49 1.45 2.42
CA THR A 71 12.52 2.50 2.37
C THR A 71 11.97 3.83 2.89
N ARG A 72 12.88 4.78 3.13
CA ARG A 72 12.52 6.16 3.46
C ARG A 72 11.71 6.80 2.34
N GLY A 73 10.69 7.55 2.71
CA GLY A 73 9.87 8.31 1.78
C GLY A 73 10.31 9.76 1.66
N ARG A 74 9.94 10.39 0.56
CA ARG A 74 9.97 11.85 0.42
C ARG A 74 8.77 12.44 1.14
N VAL A 75 8.95 13.56 1.82
CA VAL A 75 7.95 14.17 2.68
C VAL A 75 7.36 15.41 2.02
N ALA A 76 6.05 15.47 1.90
CA ALA A 76 5.35 16.66 1.42
C ALA A 76 5.47 17.83 2.42
N GLU A 77 5.37 19.06 1.94
CA GLU A 77 5.54 20.26 2.76
C GLU A 77 4.49 20.38 3.87
N ASP A 78 3.26 19.94 3.59
CA ASP A 78 2.10 19.96 4.49
C ASP A 78 1.99 18.73 5.40
N ALA A 79 2.97 17.80 5.33
CA ALA A 79 2.97 16.60 6.16
C ALA A 79 3.08 16.93 7.65
N THR A 80 2.33 16.19 8.46
CA THR A 80 2.40 16.32 9.93
C THR A 80 3.75 15.86 10.47
N SER A 81 4.07 16.23 11.72
CA SER A 81 5.29 15.74 12.37
C SER A 81 5.29 14.22 12.53
N PHE A 82 4.13 13.63 12.76
CA PHE A 82 3.97 12.17 12.83
C PHE A 82 4.26 11.50 11.48
N ASP A 83 3.70 12.05 10.40
CA ASP A 83 3.92 11.55 9.04
C ASP A 83 5.40 11.62 8.66
N ARG A 84 6.10 12.70 9.04
CA ARG A 84 7.54 12.86 8.81
C ARG A 84 8.34 11.76 9.49
N VAL A 85 8.09 11.53 10.78
CA VAL A 85 8.81 10.49 11.53
C VAL A 85 8.58 9.11 10.91
N SER A 86 7.35 8.81 10.49
CA SER A 86 7.02 7.53 9.86
C SER A 86 7.68 7.38 8.49
N ALA A 87 7.56 8.40 7.63
CA ALA A 87 8.10 8.38 6.27
C ALA A 87 9.63 8.37 6.22
N GLU A 88 10.30 9.08 7.13
CA GLU A 88 11.76 9.20 7.18
C GLU A 88 12.44 8.03 7.90
N ALA A 89 11.69 7.13 8.51
CA ALA A 89 12.24 5.92 9.12
C ALA A 89 12.96 5.05 8.08
N PRO A 90 14.05 4.36 8.43
CA PRO A 90 14.71 3.44 7.51
C PRO A 90 13.85 2.20 7.30
N GLY A 91 13.64 1.83 6.04
CA GLY A 91 12.98 0.59 5.67
C GLY A 91 13.94 -0.58 5.53
N TRP A 92 13.38 -1.80 5.39
CA TRP A 92 14.19 -3.02 5.30
C TRP A 92 14.96 -3.18 3.98
N TRP A 93 14.66 -2.37 2.94
CA TRP A 93 15.41 -2.27 1.67
C TRP A 93 15.90 -0.86 1.36
N ASP A 94 16.17 -0.06 2.37
CA ASP A 94 16.61 1.34 2.27
C ASP A 94 17.82 1.55 1.33
N GLY A 95 18.65 0.55 1.13
CA GLY A 95 19.78 0.60 0.20
C GLY A 95 19.46 0.22 -1.25
N LEU A 96 18.30 -0.44 -1.49
CA LEU A 96 17.92 -0.99 -2.79
C LEU A 96 16.82 -0.18 -3.49
N VAL A 97 15.87 0.36 -2.72
CA VAL A 97 14.73 1.14 -3.19
C VAL A 97 14.94 2.62 -2.86
N GLY A 98 14.68 3.51 -3.80
CA GLY A 98 14.78 4.95 -3.59
C GLY A 98 15.27 5.69 -4.84
N PRO A 99 15.36 7.02 -4.80
CA PRO A 99 15.85 7.83 -5.92
C PRO A 99 17.27 7.41 -6.34
N GLY A 100 17.44 7.08 -7.62
CA GLY A 100 18.74 6.65 -8.18
C GLY A 100 19.24 5.29 -7.66
N ARG A 101 18.42 4.50 -6.96
CA ARG A 101 18.77 3.16 -6.49
C ARG A 101 18.45 2.10 -7.57
N ALA A 102 18.71 0.82 -7.28
CA ALA A 102 18.44 -0.28 -8.21
C ALA A 102 16.94 -0.36 -8.58
N ILE A 103 16.05 -0.13 -7.62
CA ILE A 103 14.63 0.14 -7.84
C ILE A 103 14.43 1.64 -7.66
N ASP A 104 14.58 2.36 -8.77
CA ASP A 104 14.64 3.82 -8.81
C ASP A 104 13.23 4.43 -8.74
N THR A 105 12.91 5.08 -7.62
CA THR A 105 11.59 5.70 -7.40
C THR A 105 11.36 7.00 -8.19
N ASP A 106 12.39 7.54 -8.86
CA ASP A 106 12.20 8.62 -9.86
C ASP A 106 11.65 8.07 -11.19
N ARG A 107 11.68 6.76 -11.40
CA ARG A 107 11.23 6.07 -12.61
C ARG A 107 10.06 5.13 -12.36
N PHE A 108 10.04 4.48 -11.21
CA PHE A 108 9.07 3.45 -10.87
C PHE A 108 8.14 3.91 -9.76
N PHE A 109 6.88 3.53 -9.87
CA PHE A 109 5.92 3.60 -8.80
C PHE A 109 6.00 2.30 -7.99
N VAL A 110 6.63 2.35 -6.83
CA VAL A 110 6.79 1.18 -5.95
C VAL A 110 5.59 1.08 -5.02
N VAL A 111 5.01 -0.11 -4.94
CA VAL A 111 3.91 -0.45 -4.03
C VAL A 111 4.36 -1.61 -3.17
N ALA A 112 4.46 -1.40 -1.87
CA ALA A 112 4.69 -2.47 -0.90
C ALA A 112 3.39 -2.78 -0.16
N ILE A 113 2.99 -4.03 -0.15
CA ILE A 113 1.75 -4.49 0.47
C ILE A 113 2.05 -5.32 1.72
N ASN A 114 1.20 -5.20 2.74
CA ASN A 114 1.15 -6.18 3.82
C ASN A 114 0.28 -7.35 3.36
N MET A 115 0.85 -8.54 3.39
CA MET A 115 0.18 -9.76 2.92
C MET A 115 -1.13 -10.01 3.68
N LEU A 116 -2.11 -10.61 3.00
CA LEU A 116 -3.32 -11.11 3.65
C LEU A 116 -2.95 -12.06 4.78
N GLY A 117 -3.53 -11.86 5.95
CA GLY A 117 -3.13 -12.58 7.17
C GLY A 117 -1.96 -11.96 7.94
N GLY A 118 -1.30 -10.97 7.38
CA GLY A 118 -0.22 -10.23 8.03
C GLY A 118 -0.71 -9.36 9.20
N CYS A 119 0.19 -9.07 10.15
CA CYS A 119 -0.16 -8.36 11.38
C CYS A 119 -0.01 -6.83 11.29
N TYR A 120 0.38 -6.29 10.14
CA TYR A 120 0.66 -4.86 9.96
C TYR A 120 -0.41 -4.12 9.16
N GLY A 121 -1.69 -4.45 9.41
CA GLY A 121 -2.82 -3.64 8.98
C GLY A 121 -3.70 -4.21 7.87
N SER A 122 -3.29 -5.30 7.18
CA SER A 122 -4.18 -6.07 6.29
C SER A 122 -5.13 -6.94 7.09
N THR A 123 -6.23 -7.34 6.44
CA THR A 123 -7.16 -8.32 7.03
C THR A 123 -6.41 -9.58 7.41
N GLY A 124 -6.62 -10.02 8.65
CA GLY A 124 -5.92 -11.15 9.22
C GLY A 124 -6.56 -11.65 10.52
N PRO A 125 -5.91 -12.54 11.26
CA PRO A 125 -6.45 -13.13 12.48
C PRO A 125 -6.91 -12.14 13.55
N SER A 126 -6.27 -10.97 13.63
CA SER A 126 -6.63 -9.91 14.59
C SER A 126 -7.74 -8.98 14.10
N THR A 127 -8.14 -9.07 12.84
CA THR A 127 -9.21 -8.25 12.27
C THR A 127 -10.55 -8.69 12.85
N LEU A 128 -11.42 -7.73 13.13
CA LEU A 128 -12.77 -8.02 13.61
C LEU A 128 -13.64 -8.53 12.46
N ILE A 129 -14.43 -9.52 12.74
CA ILE A 129 -15.42 -10.08 11.82
C ILE A 129 -16.48 -9.01 11.56
N PRO A 130 -16.79 -8.70 10.27
CA PRO A 130 -17.73 -7.64 9.94
C PRO A 130 -19.16 -7.93 10.39
N GLU A 131 -19.98 -6.88 10.40
CA GLU A 131 -21.42 -6.97 10.70
C GLU A 131 -22.13 -7.93 9.75
N GLY A 132 -23.20 -8.55 10.25
CA GLY A 132 -23.96 -9.56 9.49
C GLY A 132 -23.54 -11.02 9.76
N SER A 133 -22.42 -11.23 10.44
CA SER A 133 -22.00 -12.55 10.92
C SER A 133 -22.49 -12.79 12.35
N PRO A 134 -22.81 -14.05 12.75
CA PRO A 134 -23.10 -14.40 14.15
C PRO A 134 -21.96 -14.08 15.13
N ARG A 135 -20.75 -13.85 14.62
CA ARG A 135 -19.55 -13.53 15.40
C ARG A 135 -19.04 -12.11 15.15
N ALA A 136 -19.89 -11.23 14.60
CA ALA A 136 -19.53 -9.83 14.35
C ALA A 136 -18.90 -9.16 15.58
N GLY A 137 -17.84 -8.39 15.35
CA GLY A 137 -17.10 -7.68 16.40
C GLY A 137 -16.11 -8.54 17.20
N LEU A 138 -16.02 -9.85 16.97
CA LEU A 138 -14.95 -10.69 17.49
C LEU A 138 -13.80 -10.79 16.48
N PRO A 139 -12.55 -11.00 16.91
CA PRO A 139 -11.45 -11.25 15.98
C PRO A 139 -11.62 -12.60 15.29
N TRP A 140 -11.13 -12.71 14.05
CA TRP A 140 -11.11 -13.99 13.31
C TRP A 140 -10.36 -15.08 14.07
N GLY A 141 -9.25 -14.74 14.72
CA GLY A 141 -8.44 -15.70 15.46
C GLY A 141 -7.92 -16.82 14.57
N SER A 142 -7.88 -18.04 15.11
CA SER A 142 -7.40 -19.22 14.38
C SER A 142 -8.30 -19.65 13.23
N GLU A 143 -9.57 -19.24 13.20
CA GLU A 143 -10.46 -19.53 12.06
C GLU A 143 -9.98 -18.90 10.77
N PHE A 144 -9.31 -17.73 10.83
CA PHE A 144 -8.74 -17.11 9.65
C PHE A 144 -7.82 -18.07 8.89
N LEU A 145 -6.97 -18.81 9.61
CA LEU A 145 -6.05 -19.79 9.03
C LEU A 145 -6.74 -21.02 8.46
N SER A 146 -7.99 -21.26 8.86
CA SER A 146 -8.78 -22.38 8.34
C SER A 146 -9.57 -21.99 7.08
N LEU A 147 -9.69 -20.68 6.81
CA LEU A 147 -10.39 -20.16 5.63
C LEU A 147 -9.47 -20.04 4.42
N ILE A 148 -8.20 -19.64 4.63
CA ILE A 148 -7.23 -19.37 3.58
C ILE A 148 -6.32 -20.62 3.26
#